data_893210e8bfca4b824487a5df24c127b1
#
_entry.id   893210e8bfca4b824487a5df24c127b1
#
_cell.length_a   1.000
_cell.length_b   1.000
_cell.length_c   1.000
_cell.angle_alpha   90.00
_cell.angle_beta   90.00
_cell.angle_gamma   90.00
#
_symmetry.space_group_name_H-M   'P 1'
#
loop_
_entity.id
_entity.type
_entity.pdbx_description
1 polymer ?
#
loop_
_entity_poly.entity_id
_entity_poly.type
_entity_poly.pdbx_seq_one_letter_code
_entity_poly.pdbx_strand_id
1 'polypeptide(L)'
;MQAGKLRHMVTLQEPVKEQNPITGAVINTWRDVATIWAEVAALSAREFIAAQASQGEVTTRITVRYREDVTRKYRILFRGRVYNIEGVLPDPRSGREYLTLPCSEGANDG
;
A
#
# COMPACT_ATOMS: atom_id res chain seq x y z
N MET A 1 -14.80 -8.92 6.68
CA MET A 1 -13.49 -9.25 7.27
C MET A 1 -13.52 -9.06 8.77
N GLN A 2 -12.85 -9.90 9.48
CA GLN A 2 -12.78 -9.82 10.94
C GLN A 2 -11.49 -9.12 11.37
N ALA A 3 -11.60 -8.28 12.40
CA ALA A 3 -10.45 -7.55 12.92
C ALA A 3 -9.29 -8.46 13.35
N GLY A 4 -9.59 -9.70 13.77
CA GLY A 4 -8.56 -10.67 14.15
C GLY A 4 -7.62 -11.09 13.04
N LYS A 5 -7.94 -10.79 11.78
CA LYS A 5 -7.04 -11.05 10.67
C LYS A 5 -6.01 -9.95 10.44
N LEU A 6 -6.17 -8.81 11.08
CA LEU A 6 -5.23 -7.70 11.00
C LEU A 6 -4.12 -7.95 12.03
N ARG A 7 -3.16 -8.80 11.68
CA ARG A 7 -2.15 -9.33 12.61
C ARG A 7 -0.76 -8.74 12.44
N HIS A 8 -0.54 -7.98 11.37
CA HIS A 8 0.79 -7.48 11.05
C HIS A 8 0.83 -5.97 11.18
N MET A 9 1.88 -5.46 11.78
CA MET A 9 2.13 -4.02 11.79
C MET A 9 2.85 -3.63 10.53
N VAL A 10 2.29 -2.66 9.81
CA VAL A 10 2.89 -2.12 8.61
C VAL A 10 3.02 -0.60 8.74
N THR A 11 3.98 -0.03 8.03
CA THR A 11 4.17 1.43 8.00
C THR A 11 3.66 1.97 6.68
N LEU A 12 2.72 2.89 6.76
CA LEU A 12 2.18 3.59 5.60
C LEU A 12 3.03 4.82 5.34
N GLN A 13 3.50 4.99 4.11
CA GLN A 13 4.36 6.12 3.74
C GLN A 13 3.76 6.90 2.58
N GLU A 14 3.94 8.22 2.63
CA GLU A 14 3.54 9.10 1.53
C GLU A 14 4.77 9.68 0.83
N PRO A 15 4.66 9.96 -0.49
CA PRO A 15 5.76 10.61 -1.19
C PRO A 15 5.85 12.08 -0.79
N VAL A 16 7.09 12.54 -0.63
CA VAL A 16 7.36 13.94 -0.30
C VAL A 16 8.44 14.44 -1.25
N LYS A 17 8.26 15.64 -1.77
CA LYS A 17 9.27 16.33 -2.56
C LYS A 17 9.92 17.41 -1.71
N GLU A 18 11.22 17.32 -1.58
CA GLU A 18 12.00 18.32 -0.87
C GLU A 18 12.92 19.05 -1.83
N GLN A 19 13.02 20.37 -1.68
CA GLN A 19 13.92 21.16 -2.49
C GLN A 19 15.10 21.62 -1.66
N ASN A 20 16.30 21.39 -2.17
CA ASN A 20 17.50 21.90 -1.52
C ASN A 20 17.53 23.43 -1.72
N PRO A 21 17.53 24.22 -0.64
CA PRO A 21 17.50 25.68 -0.76
C PRO A 21 18.77 26.29 -1.35
N ILE A 22 19.85 25.52 -1.35
CA ILE A 22 21.16 26.03 -1.86
C ILE A 22 21.29 25.71 -3.35
N THR A 23 21.03 24.47 -3.75
CA THR A 23 21.25 24.04 -5.13
C THR A 23 19.98 24.07 -5.99
N GLY A 24 18.80 24.15 -5.37
CA GLY A 24 17.53 24.08 -6.07
C GLY A 24 17.13 22.68 -6.50
N ALA A 25 17.96 21.69 -6.20
CA ALA A 25 17.66 20.30 -6.58
C ALA A 25 16.42 19.79 -5.85
N VAL A 26 15.56 19.05 -6.58
CA VAL A 26 14.38 18.42 -6.00
C VAL A 26 14.75 16.99 -5.64
N ILE A 27 14.48 16.62 -4.39
CA ILE A 27 14.71 15.27 -3.88
C ILE A 27 13.36 14.64 -3.60
N ASN A 28 13.11 13.45 -4.17
CA ASN A 28 11.94 12.67 -3.87
C ASN A 28 12.26 11.75 -2.70
N THR A 29 11.46 11.83 -1.65
CA THR A 29 11.65 11.01 -0.46
C THR A 29 10.30 10.49 0.03
N TRP A 30 10.33 9.70 1.08
CA TRP A 30 9.13 9.11 1.69
C TRP A 30 9.04 9.50 3.15
N ARG A 31 7.83 9.73 3.61
CA ARG A 31 7.57 10.08 5.00
C ARG A 31 6.57 9.10 5.60
N ASP A 32 6.86 8.65 6.82
CA ASP A 32 5.94 7.80 7.56
C ASP A 32 4.67 8.57 7.92
N VAL A 33 3.55 8.05 7.50
CA VAL A 33 2.24 8.62 7.84
C VAL A 33 1.71 7.99 9.12
N ALA A 34 1.77 6.66 9.20
CA ALA A 34 1.23 5.92 10.33
C ALA A 34 1.76 4.50 10.32
N THR A 35 1.80 3.90 11.50
CA THR A 35 2.02 2.47 11.67
C THR A 35 0.69 1.86 12.06
N ILE A 36 0.18 0.93 11.25
CA ILE A 36 -1.16 0.41 11.39
C ILE A 36 -1.18 -1.12 11.28
N TRP A 37 -2.22 -1.71 11.83
CA TRP A 37 -2.45 -3.15 11.69
C TRP A 37 -2.98 -3.50 10.31
N ALA A 38 -2.52 -4.62 9.77
CA ALA A 38 -2.91 -5.06 8.44
C ALA A 38 -2.95 -6.58 8.36
N GLU A 39 -3.68 -7.07 7.36
CA GLU A 39 -3.54 -8.43 6.87
C GLU A 39 -2.69 -8.37 5.61
N VAL A 40 -1.61 -9.13 5.58
CA VAL A 40 -0.73 -9.20 4.41
C VAL A 40 -0.82 -10.62 3.87
N ALA A 41 -1.32 -10.77 2.65
CA ALA A 41 -1.55 -12.07 2.05
C ALA A 41 -1.04 -12.08 0.61
N ALA A 42 -0.29 -13.12 0.26
CA ALA A 42 0.07 -13.36 -1.13
C ALA A 42 -1.21 -13.72 -1.90
N LEU A 43 -1.28 -13.30 -3.16
CA LEU A 43 -2.41 -13.68 -4.00
C LEU A 43 -2.37 -15.19 -4.28
N SER A 44 -3.56 -15.80 -4.34
CA SER A 44 -3.67 -17.15 -4.85
C SER A 44 -3.29 -17.17 -6.33
N ALA A 45 -3.00 -18.37 -6.88
CA ALA A 45 -2.67 -18.49 -8.30
C ALA A 45 -3.78 -17.91 -9.18
N ARG A 46 -5.03 -18.15 -8.81
CA ARG A 46 -6.18 -17.63 -9.55
C ARG A 46 -6.27 -16.11 -9.50
N GLU A 47 -6.10 -15.54 -8.31
CA GLU A 47 -6.11 -14.08 -8.14
C GLU A 47 -4.94 -13.43 -8.88
N PHE A 48 -3.77 -14.07 -8.84
CA PHE A 48 -2.57 -13.58 -9.54
C PHE A 48 -2.80 -13.52 -11.04
N ILE A 49 -3.37 -14.55 -11.63
CA ILE A 49 -3.66 -14.59 -13.05
C ILE A 49 -4.66 -13.49 -13.43
N ALA A 50 -5.71 -13.31 -12.63
CA ALA A 50 -6.70 -12.26 -12.87
C ALA A 50 -6.08 -10.87 -12.77
N ALA A 51 -5.21 -10.64 -11.80
CA ALA A 51 -4.53 -9.37 -11.61
C ALA A 51 -3.57 -9.07 -12.75
N GLN A 52 -2.86 -10.07 -13.25
CA GLN A 52 -1.93 -9.92 -14.39
C GLN A 52 -2.68 -9.46 -15.64
N ALA A 53 -3.90 -9.91 -15.83
CA ALA A 53 -4.70 -9.49 -16.98
C ALA A 53 -5.04 -8.01 -16.96
N SER A 54 -5.09 -7.38 -15.78
CA SER A 54 -5.51 -5.99 -15.65
C SER A 54 -4.41 -5.05 -15.17
N GLN A 55 -3.49 -5.50 -14.31
CA GLN A 55 -2.51 -4.62 -13.66
C GLN A 55 -1.08 -5.15 -13.66
N GLY A 56 -0.85 -6.31 -14.23
CA GLY A 56 0.48 -6.84 -14.54
C GLY A 56 1.35 -7.28 -13.36
N GLU A 57 1.47 -6.52 -12.30
CA GLU A 57 2.50 -6.77 -11.28
C GLU A 57 1.98 -6.98 -9.88
N VAL A 58 0.69 -7.08 -9.70
CA VAL A 58 0.11 -7.27 -8.36
C VAL A 58 0.41 -8.68 -7.86
N THR A 59 1.07 -8.76 -6.71
CA THR A 59 1.47 -10.04 -6.11
C THR A 59 0.88 -10.24 -4.72
N THR A 60 0.47 -9.16 -4.08
CA THR A 60 0.11 -9.18 -2.66
C THR A 60 -1.16 -8.38 -2.43
N ARG A 61 -1.97 -8.85 -1.51
CA ARG A 61 -3.15 -8.13 -1.06
C ARG A 61 -2.93 -7.72 0.38
N ILE A 62 -3.02 -6.42 0.65
CA ILE A 62 -2.91 -5.89 2.00
C ILE A 62 -4.24 -5.28 2.39
N THR A 63 -4.80 -5.71 3.51
CA THR A 63 -6.06 -5.20 4.00
C THR A 63 -5.82 -4.42 5.29
N VAL A 64 -6.36 -3.21 5.35
CA VAL A 64 -6.22 -2.32 6.50
C VAL A 64 -7.59 -1.78 6.90
N ARG A 65 -7.69 -1.20 8.09
CA ARG A 65 -8.90 -0.46 8.46
C ARG A 65 -9.03 0.77 7.57
N TYR A 66 -10.25 1.17 7.33
CA TYR A 66 -10.56 2.32 6.48
C TYR A 66 -9.81 3.57 6.94
N ARG A 67 -9.20 4.25 5.97
CA ARG A 67 -8.56 5.57 6.14
C ARG A 67 -8.87 6.40 4.90
N GLU A 68 -9.24 7.66 5.10
CA GLU A 68 -9.54 8.55 3.99
C GLU A 68 -8.30 8.99 3.21
N ASP A 69 -7.15 8.99 3.88
CA ASP A 69 -5.91 9.52 3.31
C ASP A 69 -5.16 8.56 2.40
N VAL A 70 -5.53 7.29 2.38
CA VAL A 70 -4.81 6.28 1.59
C VAL A 70 -5.09 6.44 0.10
N THR A 71 -4.04 6.55 -0.69
CA THR A 71 -4.14 6.66 -2.15
C THR A 71 -3.12 5.74 -2.83
N ARG A 72 -3.22 5.60 -4.15
CA ARG A 72 -2.26 4.84 -4.94
C ARG A 72 -0.85 5.44 -4.94
N LYS A 73 -0.69 6.66 -4.47
CA LYS A 73 0.62 7.30 -4.36
C LYS A 73 1.39 6.83 -3.13
N TYR A 74 0.70 6.25 -2.16
CA TYR A 74 1.32 5.76 -0.93
C TYR A 74 1.99 4.41 -1.16
N ARG A 75 2.88 4.05 -0.25
CA ARG A 75 3.46 2.72 -0.23
C ARG A 75 3.44 2.17 1.19
N ILE A 76 3.65 0.88 1.31
CA ILE A 76 3.64 0.18 2.60
C ILE A 76 4.99 -0.48 2.81
N LEU A 77 5.55 -0.31 4.01
CA LEU A 77 6.73 -1.04 4.44
C LEU A 77 6.32 -2.15 5.40
N PHE A 78 6.76 -3.35 5.12
CA PHE A 78 6.49 -4.51 5.96
C PHE A 78 7.68 -5.45 5.94
N ARG A 79 8.29 -5.67 7.11
CA ARG A 79 9.44 -6.57 7.28
C ARG A 79 10.60 -6.28 6.32
N GLY A 80 10.89 -5.00 6.13
CA GLY A 80 11.97 -4.57 5.24
C GLY A 80 11.64 -4.61 3.76
N ARG A 81 10.40 -4.93 3.40
CA ARG A 81 9.96 -4.94 2.00
C ARG A 81 9.06 -3.75 1.70
N VAL A 82 9.13 -3.30 0.45
CA VAL A 82 8.32 -2.20 -0.04
C VAL A 82 7.18 -2.75 -0.88
N TYR A 83 5.96 -2.33 -0.57
CA TYR A 83 4.77 -2.69 -1.32
C TYR A 83 4.13 -1.43 -1.88
N ASN A 84 4.03 -1.37 -3.20
CA ASN A 84 3.42 -0.25 -3.89
C ASN A 84 1.92 -0.48 -4.02
N ILE A 85 1.12 0.50 -3.61
CA ILE A 85 -0.34 0.38 -3.67
C ILE A 85 -0.79 0.61 -5.12
N GLU A 86 -1.34 -0.42 -5.74
CA GLU A 86 -1.82 -0.35 -7.12
C GLU A 86 -3.31 -0.03 -7.21
N GLY A 87 -4.04 -0.16 -6.12
CA GLY A 87 -5.44 0.18 -6.06
C GLY A 87 -5.91 0.35 -4.63
N VAL A 88 -7.03 1.02 -4.46
CA VAL A 88 -7.66 1.21 -3.16
C VAL A 88 -9.12 0.81 -3.29
N LEU A 89 -9.49 -0.32 -2.69
CA LEU A 89 -10.81 -0.91 -2.83
C LEU A 89 -11.55 -0.88 -1.50
N PRO A 90 -12.59 -0.05 -1.36
CA PRO A 90 -13.40 -0.03 -0.15
C PRO A 90 -14.13 -1.37 0.05
N ASP A 91 -14.52 -1.66 1.29
CA ASP A 91 -15.27 -2.88 1.54
C ASP A 91 -16.64 -2.83 0.85
N PRO A 92 -17.18 -4.01 0.45
CA PRO A 92 -18.41 -4.04 -0.35
C PRO A 92 -19.69 -3.72 0.43
N ARG A 93 -19.63 -3.65 1.76
CA ARG A 93 -20.82 -3.36 2.56
C ARG A 93 -21.04 -1.87 2.76
N SER A 94 -20.13 -1.22 3.49
CA SER A 94 -20.27 0.20 3.84
C SER A 94 -19.29 1.08 3.08
N GLY A 95 -18.20 0.51 2.56
CA GLY A 95 -17.10 1.26 1.99
C GLY A 95 -16.27 2.00 3.02
N ARG A 96 -16.52 1.81 4.32
CA ARG A 96 -15.88 2.59 5.39
C ARG A 96 -15.30 1.76 6.53
N GLU A 97 -15.31 0.44 6.43
CA GLU A 97 -14.72 -0.40 7.48
C GLU A 97 -13.28 -0.80 7.16
N TYR A 98 -13.05 -1.23 5.93
CA TYR A 98 -11.76 -1.75 5.50
C TYR A 98 -11.43 -1.28 4.11
N LEU A 99 -10.13 -1.24 3.83
CA LEU A 99 -9.61 -1.05 2.47
C LEU A 99 -8.81 -2.29 2.09
N THR A 100 -9.05 -2.80 0.90
CA THR A 100 -8.22 -3.83 0.29
C THR A 100 -7.29 -3.15 -0.71
N LEU A 101 -5.99 -3.37 -0.53
CA LEU A 101 -4.95 -2.71 -1.30
C LEU A 101 -4.20 -3.76 -2.11
N PRO A 102 -4.54 -3.94 -3.40
CA PRO A 102 -3.70 -4.74 -4.28
C PRO A 102 -2.35 -4.05 -4.43
N CYS A 103 -1.28 -4.80 -4.20
CA CYS A 103 0.06 -4.22 -4.17
C CYS A 103 1.02 -4.98 -5.04
N SER A 104 1.98 -4.27 -5.63
CA SER A 104 3.16 -4.84 -6.23
C SER A 104 4.31 -4.76 -5.23
N GLU A 105 5.22 -5.72 -5.30
CA GLU A 105 6.39 -5.76 -4.42
C GLU A 105 7.61 -5.27 -5.16
N GLY A 106 8.42 -4.42 -4.51
CA GLY A 106 9.67 -3.96 -5.08
C GLY A 106 9.99 -2.54 -4.69
N ALA A 107 11.21 -2.11 -4.97
CA ALA A 107 11.65 -0.77 -4.67
C ALA A 107 10.85 0.24 -5.50
N ASN A 108 10.40 1.29 -4.85
CA ASN A 108 9.77 2.43 -5.51
C ASN A 108 10.52 3.68 -5.07
N ASP A 109 11.22 4.27 -5.99
CA ASP A 109 12.04 5.45 -5.73
C ASP A 109 11.25 6.77 -5.82
N GLY A 110 9.97 6.67 -5.91
CA GLY A 110 9.09 7.81 -5.97
C GLY A 110 8.63 8.13 -7.37
#